data_62bcfc3e6412ddccd5e04112b8c144dd
#
_entry.id   62bcfc3e6412ddccd5e04112b8c144dd
#
_cell.length_a   1.000
_cell.length_b   1.000
_cell.length_c   1.000
_cell.angle_alpha   90.00
_cell.angle_beta   90.00
_cell.angle_gamma   90.00
#
_symmetry.space_group_name_H-M   'P 1'
#
loop_
_entity.id
_entity.type
_entity.pdbx_description
1 polymer ?
#
loop_
_entity_poly.entity_id
_entity_poly.type
_entity_poly.pdbx_seq_one_letter_code
_entity_poly.pdbx_strand_id
1 'polypeptide(L)' 'MNIGDKVRVLGVPDGVPPDNKMLLKLFQGCIGKTFPIVKFDDGLVELHVGEVFGKPAEYHQIWLEPSQVEVVEA' A
#
# COMPACT_ATOMS: atom_id res chain seq x y z
N MET A 1 -9.15 1.26 12.51
CA MET A 1 -8.08 1.63 11.56
C MET A 1 -8.11 3.15 11.40
N ASN A 2 -7.03 3.82 11.73
CA ASN A 2 -6.95 5.27 11.76
C ASN A 2 -5.75 5.77 10.99
N ILE A 3 -5.79 7.04 10.56
CA ILE A 3 -4.62 7.68 9.94
C ILE A 3 -3.45 7.64 10.93
N GLY A 4 -2.29 7.23 10.43
CA GLY A 4 -1.09 7.06 11.24
C GLY A 4 -0.86 5.64 11.76
N ASP A 5 -1.89 4.80 11.75
CA ASP A 5 -1.71 3.39 12.11
C ASP A 5 -0.80 2.71 11.10
N LYS A 6 0.10 1.87 11.56
CA LYS A 6 0.93 1.07 10.65
C LYS A 6 0.18 -0.18 10.24
N VAL A 7 0.16 -0.43 8.94
CA VAL A 7 -0.49 -1.61 8.38
C VAL A 7 0.51 -2.41 7.56
N ARG A 8 0.34 -3.73 7.58
CA ARG A 8 1.10 -4.64 6.73
C ARG A 8 0.29 -4.94 5.48
N VAL A 9 0.93 -4.87 4.32
CA VAL A 9 0.30 -5.22 3.05
C VAL A 9 0.23 -6.74 2.93
N LEU A 10 -0.97 -7.27 2.71
CA LEU A 10 -1.23 -8.71 2.66
C LEU A 10 -1.29 -9.25 1.24
N GLY A 11 -1.68 -8.43 0.28
CA GLY A 11 -1.85 -8.92 -1.09
C GLY A 11 -1.96 -7.80 -2.11
N VAL A 12 -2.02 -8.19 -3.37
CA VAL A 12 -2.16 -7.29 -4.52
C VAL A 12 -3.64 -7.11 -4.84
N PRO A 13 -4.11 -5.87 -5.09
CA PRO A 13 -5.51 -5.66 -5.49
C PRO A 13 -5.85 -6.41 -6.80
N ASP A 14 -7.07 -6.95 -6.87
CA ASP A 14 -7.52 -7.70 -8.05
C ASP A 14 -7.61 -6.85 -9.31
N GLY A 15 -7.75 -5.54 -9.17
CA GLY A 15 -7.90 -4.62 -10.29
C GLY A 15 -6.60 -4.22 -10.98
N VAL A 16 -5.45 -4.75 -10.57
CA VAL A 16 -4.18 -4.38 -11.21
C VAL A 16 -4.07 -5.07 -12.56
N PRO A 17 -3.88 -4.33 -13.67
CA PRO A 17 -3.74 -4.94 -14.97
C PRO A 17 -2.51 -5.86 -15.03
N PRO A 18 -2.64 -7.11 -15.53
CA PRO A 18 -1.51 -8.04 -15.55
C PRO A 18 -0.39 -7.64 -16.50
N ASP A 19 -0.67 -6.78 -17.47
CA ASP A 19 0.34 -6.26 -18.40
C ASP A 19 1.10 -5.03 -17.86
N ASN A 20 0.64 -4.45 -16.75
CA ASN A 20 1.35 -3.35 -16.09
C ASN A 20 2.38 -3.92 -15.11
N LYS A 21 3.51 -4.34 -15.67
CA LYS A 21 4.57 -5.01 -14.89
C LYS A 21 5.16 -4.12 -13.80
N MET A 22 5.24 -2.82 -14.06
CA MET A 22 5.79 -1.88 -13.09
C MET A 22 4.90 -1.76 -11.86
N LEU A 23 3.59 -1.68 -12.06
CA LEU A 23 2.63 -1.59 -10.98
C LEU A 23 2.57 -2.90 -10.19
N LEU A 24 2.58 -4.04 -10.88
CA LEU A 24 2.67 -5.35 -10.22
C LEU A 24 3.91 -5.46 -9.36
N LYS A 25 5.05 -5.02 -9.88
CA LYS A 25 6.31 -5.07 -9.16
C LYS A 25 6.27 -4.20 -7.91
N LEU A 26 5.64 -3.03 -8.01
CA LEU A 26 5.44 -2.15 -6.88
C LEU A 26 4.64 -2.83 -5.78
N PHE A 27 3.47 -3.40 -6.12
CA PHE A 27 2.63 -4.08 -5.14
C PHE A 27 3.33 -5.30 -4.54
N GLN A 28 4.00 -6.10 -5.36
CA GLN A 28 4.74 -7.27 -4.89
C GLN A 28 5.86 -6.89 -3.93
N GLY A 29 6.53 -5.76 -4.18
CA GLY A 29 7.54 -5.24 -3.29
C GLY A 29 6.99 -4.73 -1.96
N CYS A 30 5.71 -4.41 -1.90
CA CYS A 30 5.06 -3.95 -0.68
C CYS A 30 4.57 -5.10 0.21
N ILE A 31 4.31 -6.28 -0.37
CA ILE A 31 3.76 -7.42 0.39
C ILE A 31 4.67 -7.78 1.56
N GLY A 32 4.08 -7.90 2.74
CA GLY A 32 4.80 -8.20 3.97
C GLY A 32 5.48 -7.00 4.63
N LYS A 33 5.46 -5.84 3.97
CA LYS A 33 6.03 -4.61 4.52
C LYS A 33 4.94 -3.78 5.21
N THR A 34 5.36 -2.91 6.11
CA THR A 34 4.46 -2.05 6.86
C THR A 34 4.61 -0.59 6.44
N PHE A 35 3.49 0.10 6.40
CA PHE A 35 3.45 1.53 6.06
C PHE A 35 2.40 2.21 6.92
N PRO A 36 2.61 3.50 7.27
CA PRO A 36 1.57 4.26 7.97
C PRO A 36 0.44 4.63 7.01
N ILE A 37 -0.78 4.60 7.51
CA ILE A 37 -1.93 5.08 6.75
C ILE A 37 -1.82 6.59 6.62
N VAL A 38 -1.84 7.09 5.40
CA VAL A 38 -1.75 8.52 5.12
C VAL A 38 -3.15 9.14 5.06
N LYS A 39 -4.10 8.42 4.46
CA LYS A 39 -5.43 8.95 4.22
C LYS A 39 -6.38 7.82 3.87
N PHE A 40 -7.68 8.06 4.04
CA PHE A 40 -8.73 7.20 3.50
C PHE A 40 -9.37 7.93 2.33
N ASP A 41 -9.54 7.23 1.22
CA ASP A 41 -10.08 7.81 0.01
C ASP A 41 -11.09 6.84 -0.60
N ASP A 42 -12.35 7.23 -0.60
CA ASP A 42 -13.45 6.44 -1.16
C ASP A 42 -13.48 5.00 -0.64
N GLY A 43 -13.26 4.83 0.65
CA GLY A 43 -13.25 3.52 1.30
C GLY A 43 -11.93 2.77 1.15
N LEU A 44 -10.95 3.33 0.46
CA LEU A 44 -9.63 2.73 0.29
C LEU A 44 -8.63 3.35 1.26
N VAL A 45 -7.61 2.57 1.59
CA VAL A 45 -6.51 3.01 2.44
C VAL A 45 -5.37 3.47 1.55
N GLU A 46 -4.97 4.73 1.69
CA GLU A 46 -3.85 5.28 0.93
C GLU A 46 -2.54 5.11 1.70
N LEU A 47 -1.55 4.52 1.03
CA LEU A 47 -0.21 4.33 1.57
C LEU A 47 0.81 4.98 0.64
N HIS A 48 1.86 5.57 1.21
CA HIS A 48 2.98 6.11 0.45
C HIS A 48 4.14 5.12 0.52
N VAL A 49 4.52 4.57 -0.61
CA VAL A 49 5.39 3.38 -0.68
C VAL A 49 6.65 3.60 -1.54
N GLY A 50 7.03 4.85 -1.80
CA GLY A 50 8.21 5.16 -2.61
C GLY A 50 9.48 4.51 -2.11
N GLU A 51 9.58 4.24 -0.81
CA GLU A 51 10.76 3.62 -0.21
C GLU A 51 11.04 2.22 -0.75
N VAL A 52 10.04 1.53 -1.29
CA VAL A 52 10.22 0.23 -1.95
C VAL A 52 11.20 0.34 -3.12
N PHE A 53 11.25 1.50 -3.76
CA PHE A 53 12.17 1.78 -4.86
C PHE A 53 13.38 2.62 -4.44
N GLY A 54 13.61 2.80 -3.14
CA GLY A 54 14.71 3.61 -2.63
C GLY A 54 14.51 5.10 -2.81
N LYS A 55 13.25 5.55 -2.90
CA LYS A 55 12.89 6.96 -3.07
C LYS A 55 12.10 7.44 -1.85
N PRO A 56 11.90 8.77 -1.69
CA PRO A 56 11.03 9.28 -0.64
C PRO A 56 9.63 8.64 -0.74
N ALA A 57 9.01 8.39 0.41
CA ALA A 57 7.73 7.67 0.48
C ALA A 57 6.66 8.27 -0.44
N GLU A 58 6.56 9.60 -0.49
CA GLU A 58 5.54 10.30 -1.27
C GLU A 58 5.70 10.19 -2.79
N TYR A 59 6.77 9.58 -3.28
CA TYR A 59 6.98 9.43 -4.72
C TYR A 59 6.06 8.39 -5.35
N HIS A 60 5.57 7.43 -4.57
CA HIS A 60 4.61 6.42 -5.04
C HIS A 60 3.51 6.26 -4.02
N GLN A 61 2.29 6.26 -4.50
CA GLN A 61 1.10 6.10 -3.67
C GLN A 61 0.33 4.90 -4.18
N ILE A 62 -0.22 4.11 -3.25
CA ILE A 62 -1.12 3.01 -3.59
C ILE A 62 -2.37 3.11 -2.73
N TRP A 63 -3.47 2.58 -3.26
CA TRP A 63 -4.75 2.50 -2.57
C TRP A 63 -5.14 1.04 -2.48
N LEU A 64 -5.43 0.58 -1.27
CA LEU A 64 -5.78 -0.81 -1.00
C LEU A 64 -7.11 -0.88 -0.27
N GLU A 65 -7.85 -1.97 -0.49
CA GLU A 65 -9.03 -2.24 0.30
C GLU A 65 -8.62 -2.60 1.73
N PRO A 66 -9.44 -2.26 2.74
CA PRO A 66 -9.11 -2.59 4.14
C PRO A 66 -8.83 -4.07 4.37
N SER A 67 -9.45 -4.96 3.58
CA SER A 67 -9.23 -6.40 3.67
C SER A 67 -7.84 -6.84 3.18
N GLN A 68 -7.13 -5.99 2.47
CA GLN A 68 -5.80 -6.30 1.91
C GLN A 68 -4.66 -5.80 2.77
N VAL A 69 -4.98 -5.21 3.90
CA VAL A 69 -3.99 -4.76 4.88
C VAL A 69 -4.40 -5.22 6.27
N GLU A 70 -3.45 -5.31 7.19
CA GLU A 70 -3.76 -5.57 8.59
C GLU A 70 -3.03 -4.56 9.47
N VAL A 71 -3.71 -4.06 10.48
CA VAL A 71 -3.10 -3.15 11.45
C VAL A 71 -2.12 -3.94 12.31
N VAL A 72 -0.87 -3.50 12.32
CA VAL A 72 0.19 -4.15 13.12
C VAL A 72 0.62 -3.27 14.28
N GLU A 73 0.31 -1.97 14.21
CA GLU A 73 0.65 -1.02 15.26
C GLU A 73 -0.25 0.20 15.14
N ALA A 74 -0.77 0.64 16.26
CA ALA A 74 -1.58 1.85 16.33
C ALA A 74 -0.74 3.07 16.70
#